data_af5138b603e3d7b97e091058c5679ede
#
_entry.id   af5138b603e3d7b97e091058c5679ede
#
_cell.length_a   1.000
_cell.length_b   1.000
_cell.length_c   1.000
_cell.angle_alpha   90.00
_cell.angle_beta   90.00
_cell.angle_gamma   90.00
#
_symmetry.space_group_name_H-M   'P 1'
#
loop_
_entity.id
_entity.type
_entity.pdbx_description
1 polymer ?
#
loop_
_entity_poly.entity_id
_entity_poly.type
_entity_poly.pdbx_seq_one_letter_code
_entity_poly.pdbx_strand_id
1 'polypeptide(L)'
;MLLDDIDRALIKELEKDARVSSDALAKSLDISSTTIRRRTRRLIQEGIIKIVAIPDLKKLGFSFIVGIQMELDQKKIEEVTKELIKHPNVRSVWTVTGRYNLTSMAVFKSTEEFSEFMRTVVGELDGLKSVETNIYLELIGSQVK
;
A
#
# COMPACT_ATOMS: atom_id res chain seq x y z
N MET A 1 -14.24 12.78 -13.41
CA MET A 1 -13.71 13.30 -14.69
C MET A 1 -13.16 12.13 -15.51
N LEU A 2 -13.39 12.08 -16.83
CA LEU A 2 -12.89 11.01 -17.67
C LEU A 2 -11.40 11.27 -18.01
N LEU A 3 -10.54 10.27 -17.79
CA LEU A 3 -9.16 10.27 -18.26
C LEU A 3 -9.16 10.11 -19.78
N ASP A 4 -8.43 10.97 -20.49
CA ASP A 4 -8.19 10.80 -21.92
C ASP A 4 -7.04 9.81 -22.20
N ASP A 5 -6.81 9.48 -23.47
CA ASP A 5 -5.80 8.51 -23.87
C ASP A 5 -4.37 8.97 -23.52
N ILE A 6 -4.11 10.27 -23.56
CA ILE A 6 -2.83 10.84 -23.15
C ILE A 6 -2.62 10.69 -21.64
N ASP A 7 -3.64 10.89 -20.82
CA ASP A 7 -3.56 10.68 -19.38
C ASP A 7 -3.26 9.21 -19.04
N ARG A 8 -3.93 8.28 -19.72
CA ARG A 8 -3.70 6.83 -19.55
C ARG A 8 -2.28 6.43 -19.96
N ALA A 9 -1.79 6.95 -21.09
CA ALA A 9 -0.43 6.71 -21.56
C ALA A 9 0.60 7.29 -20.58
N LEU A 10 0.37 8.51 -20.07
CA LEU A 10 1.23 9.16 -19.11
C LEU A 10 1.29 8.37 -17.78
N ILE A 11 0.16 7.90 -17.28
CA ILE A 11 0.11 7.04 -16.08
C ILE A 11 0.95 5.79 -16.30
N LYS A 12 0.78 5.10 -17.42
CA LYS A 12 1.52 3.87 -17.76
C LYS A 12 3.04 4.08 -17.82
N GLU A 13 3.51 5.22 -18.32
CA GLU A 13 4.95 5.53 -18.32
C GLU A 13 5.46 5.85 -16.90
N LEU A 14 4.67 6.59 -16.09
CA LEU A 14 5.02 6.88 -14.70
C LEU A 14 4.98 5.64 -13.79
N GLU A 15 4.16 4.63 -14.10
CA GLU A 15 4.16 3.34 -13.39
C GLU A 15 5.47 2.57 -13.63
N LYS A 16 6.09 2.72 -14.82
CA LYS A 16 7.38 2.08 -15.11
C LYS A 16 8.54 2.79 -14.42
N ASP A 17 8.56 4.12 -14.51
CA ASP A 17 9.56 4.97 -13.86
C ASP A 17 8.97 6.35 -13.54
N ALA A 18 8.66 6.56 -12.28
CA ALA A 18 8.13 7.84 -11.80
C ALA A 18 9.14 8.99 -11.83
N ARG A 19 10.43 8.71 -12.11
CA ARG A 19 11.50 9.72 -12.21
C ARG A 19 11.82 10.14 -13.64
N VAL A 20 11.12 9.57 -14.63
CA VAL A 20 11.29 9.95 -16.04
C VAL A 20 11.04 11.45 -16.22
N SER A 21 11.91 12.11 -16.99
CA SER A 21 11.80 13.56 -17.19
C SER A 21 10.58 13.93 -18.04
N SER A 22 10.01 15.12 -17.79
CA SER A 22 8.91 15.64 -18.60
C SER A 22 9.29 15.78 -20.07
N ASP A 23 10.58 16.01 -20.38
CA ASP A 23 11.07 16.13 -21.75
C ASP A 23 11.15 14.77 -22.47
N ALA A 24 11.54 13.72 -21.73
CA ALA A 24 11.51 12.36 -22.25
C ALA A 24 10.07 11.88 -22.53
N LEU A 25 9.15 12.14 -21.58
CA LEU A 25 7.72 11.84 -21.76
C LEU A 25 7.10 12.62 -22.92
N ALA A 26 7.48 13.91 -23.08
CA ALA A 26 7.03 14.74 -24.17
C ALA A 26 7.37 14.15 -25.53
N LYS A 27 8.60 13.65 -25.67
CA LYS A 27 9.06 12.97 -26.90
C LYS A 27 8.32 11.65 -27.16
N SER A 28 8.10 10.84 -26.12
CA SER A 28 7.46 9.53 -26.27
C SER A 28 5.96 9.63 -26.56
N LEU A 29 5.29 10.68 -26.07
CA LEU A 29 3.85 10.88 -26.22
C LEU A 29 3.49 11.93 -27.30
N ASP A 30 4.49 12.48 -28.01
CA ASP A 30 4.33 13.50 -29.05
C ASP A 30 3.52 14.74 -28.60
N ILE A 31 3.85 15.26 -27.41
CA ILE A 31 3.24 16.47 -26.84
C ILE A 31 4.29 17.34 -26.17
N SER A 32 3.94 18.59 -25.81
CA SER A 32 4.89 19.50 -25.14
C SER A 32 5.19 19.10 -23.69
N SER A 33 6.43 19.32 -23.23
CA SER A 33 6.83 19.13 -21.83
C SER A 33 5.98 19.93 -20.86
N THR A 34 5.52 21.12 -21.27
CA THR A 34 4.60 21.94 -20.47
C THR A 34 3.25 21.23 -20.28
N THR A 35 2.73 20.59 -21.31
CA THR A 35 1.51 19.79 -21.23
C THR A 35 1.69 18.60 -20.32
N ILE A 36 2.82 17.86 -20.40
CA ILE A 36 3.16 16.77 -19.49
C ILE A 36 3.14 17.26 -18.04
N ARG A 37 3.87 18.33 -17.70
CA ARG A 37 3.94 18.87 -16.33
C ARG A 37 2.57 19.25 -15.79
N ARG A 38 1.76 19.91 -16.62
CA ARG A 38 0.39 20.32 -16.25
C ARG A 38 -0.49 19.10 -15.97
N ARG A 39 -0.46 18.08 -16.84
CA ARG A 39 -1.25 16.85 -16.68
C ARG A 39 -0.80 16.06 -15.47
N THR A 40 0.49 15.81 -15.28
CA THR A 40 1.04 15.11 -14.11
C THR A 40 0.61 15.79 -12.81
N ARG A 41 0.75 17.14 -12.73
CA ARG A 41 0.32 17.89 -11.56
C ARG A 41 -1.17 17.71 -11.29
N ARG A 42 -2.00 17.78 -12.31
CA ARG A 42 -3.44 17.57 -12.21
C ARG A 42 -3.76 16.17 -11.69
N LEU A 43 -3.17 15.11 -12.28
CA LEU A 43 -3.38 13.74 -11.86
C LEU A 43 -3.03 13.51 -10.38
N ILE A 44 -1.97 14.17 -9.90
CA ILE A 44 -1.57 14.12 -8.48
C ILE A 44 -2.57 14.91 -7.62
N GLN A 45 -2.93 16.13 -8.00
CA GLN A 45 -3.85 16.98 -7.24
C GLN A 45 -5.26 16.37 -7.12
N GLU A 46 -5.72 15.70 -8.16
CA GLU A 46 -7.00 14.99 -8.18
C GLU A 46 -6.94 13.61 -7.49
N GLY A 47 -5.77 13.22 -6.98
CA GLY A 47 -5.57 11.94 -6.26
C GLY A 47 -5.63 10.70 -7.17
N ILE A 48 -5.55 10.87 -8.50
CA ILE A 48 -5.59 9.78 -9.47
C ILE A 48 -4.29 8.97 -9.40
N ILE A 49 -3.16 9.64 -9.19
CA ILE A 49 -1.86 8.99 -8.95
C ILE A 49 -1.19 9.57 -7.70
N LYS A 50 -0.31 8.75 -7.11
CA LYS A 50 0.64 9.19 -6.06
C LYS A 50 2.04 8.73 -6.44
N ILE A 51 3.01 9.62 -6.33
CA ILE A 51 4.42 9.28 -6.49
C ILE A 51 4.99 9.02 -5.11
N VAL A 52 5.43 7.79 -4.85
CA VAL A 52 5.94 7.35 -3.55
C VAL A 52 7.27 6.62 -3.71
N ALA A 53 8.11 6.67 -2.68
CA ALA A 53 9.27 5.81 -2.57
C ALA A 53 8.86 4.48 -1.92
N ILE A 54 9.25 3.37 -2.53
CA ILE A 54 9.03 2.03 -1.97
C ILE A 54 10.40 1.53 -1.46
N PRO A 55 10.60 1.46 -0.14
CA PRO A 55 11.86 1.00 0.41
C PRO A 55 11.98 -0.53 0.34
N ASP A 56 13.21 -1.00 0.23
CA ASP A 56 13.53 -2.41 0.46
C ASP A 56 13.49 -2.70 1.97
N LEU A 57 12.43 -3.37 2.41
CA LEU A 57 12.19 -3.64 3.83
C LEU A 57 13.30 -4.50 4.45
N LYS A 58 13.89 -5.45 3.70
CA LYS A 58 14.99 -6.28 4.19
C LYS A 58 16.24 -5.41 4.48
N LYS A 59 16.55 -4.45 3.60
CA LYS A 59 17.66 -3.50 3.82
C LYS A 59 17.42 -2.54 4.98
N LEU A 60 16.15 -2.31 5.35
CA LEU A 60 15.78 -1.55 6.54
C LEU A 60 15.76 -2.40 7.82
N GLY A 61 16.18 -3.67 7.74
CA GLY A 61 16.29 -4.57 8.89
C GLY A 61 14.99 -5.28 9.28
N PHE A 62 13.94 -5.21 8.45
CA PHE A 62 12.74 -6.02 8.66
C PHE A 62 12.99 -7.45 8.18
N SER A 63 12.82 -8.42 9.07
CA SER A 63 13.12 -9.83 8.78
C SER A 63 11.99 -10.54 8.05
N PHE A 64 10.74 -10.13 8.28
CA PHE A 64 9.59 -10.75 7.64
C PHE A 64 8.38 -9.81 7.57
N ILE A 65 7.54 -10.11 6.60
CA ILE A 65 6.26 -9.45 6.36
C ILE A 65 5.16 -10.43 6.76
N VAL A 66 4.17 -9.94 7.48
CA VAL A 66 3.05 -10.76 7.97
C VAL A 66 1.73 -10.19 7.44
N GLY A 67 0.94 -11.05 6.83
CA GLY A 67 -0.48 -10.82 6.60
C GLY A 67 -1.26 -11.24 7.84
N ILE A 68 -2.11 -10.38 8.36
CA ILE A 68 -2.95 -10.63 9.53
C ILE A 68 -4.40 -10.52 9.09
N GLN A 69 -5.11 -11.63 9.11
CA GLN A 69 -6.51 -11.74 8.73
C GLN A 69 -7.36 -11.82 10.00
N MET A 70 -8.33 -10.93 10.13
CA MET A 70 -9.13 -10.77 11.33
C MET A 70 -10.62 -10.90 11.01
N GLU A 71 -11.32 -11.66 11.83
CA GLU A 71 -12.77 -11.67 11.89
C GLU A 71 -13.20 -10.78 13.04
N LEU A 72 -13.85 -9.67 12.73
CA LEU A 72 -14.27 -8.65 13.69
C LEU A 72 -15.80 -8.50 13.70
N ASP A 73 -16.31 -7.99 14.81
CA ASP A 73 -17.67 -7.45 14.82
C ASP A 73 -17.78 -6.33 13.76
N GLN A 74 -18.80 -6.40 12.91
CA GLN A 74 -19.01 -5.44 11.83
C GLN A 74 -19.03 -3.99 12.31
N LYS A 75 -19.54 -3.74 13.51
CA LYS A 75 -19.62 -2.40 14.10
C LYS A 75 -18.27 -1.84 14.54
N LYS A 76 -17.24 -2.70 14.67
CA LYS A 76 -15.91 -2.32 15.17
C LYS A 76 -14.88 -2.14 14.05
N ILE A 77 -15.17 -2.53 12.82
CA ILE A 77 -14.21 -2.49 11.69
C ILE A 77 -13.63 -1.09 11.49
N GLU A 78 -14.43 -0.04 11.51
CA GLU A 78 -13.95 1.32 11.26
C GLU A 78 -13.02 1.82 12.39
N GLU A 79 -13.38 1.55 13.65
CA GLU A 79 -12.59 1.91 14.82
C GLU A 79 -11.24 1.20 14.81
N VAL A 80 -11.27 -0.14 14.67
CA VAL A 80 -10.08 -0.98 14.61
C VAL A 80 -9.17 -0.62 13.43
N THR A 81 -9.74 -0.32 12.25
CA THR A 81 -8.96 0.13 11.09
C THR A 81 -8.19 1.42 11.40
N LYS A 82 -8.84 2.40 12.05
CA LYS A 82 -8.21 3.67 12.44
C LYS A 82 -7.12 3.49 13.50
N GLU A 83 -7.27 2.51 14.36
CA GLU A 83 -6.28 2.17 15.38
C GLU A 83 -5.06 1.47 14.74
N LEU A 84 -5.30 0.39 14.01
CA LEU A 84 -4.23 -0.41 13.41
C LEU A 84 -3.34 0.38 12.46
N ILE A 85 -3.91 1.25 11.61
CA ILE A 85 -3.11 2.01 10.62
C ILE A 85 -2.15 3.01 11.25
N LYS A 86 -2.33 3.38 12.51
CA LYS A 86 -1.42 4.26 13.24
C LYS A 86 -0.19 3.54 13.77
N HIS A 87 -0.24 2.20 13.86
CA HIS A 87 0.88 1.43 14.41
C HIS A 87 2.07 1.39 13.44
N PRO A 88 3.31 1.65 13.91
CA PRO A 88 4.48 1.77 13.04
C PRO A 88 4.83 0.50 12.24
N ASN A 89 4.46 -0.67 12.75
CA ASN A 89 4.65 -1.94 12.05
C ASN A 89 3.62 -2.18 10.94
N VAL A 90 2.43 -1.55 11.02
CA VAL A 90 1.34 -1.74 10.05
C VAL A 90 1.59 -0.89 8.81
N ARG A 91 1.61 -1.52 7.65
CA ARG A 91 1.84 -0.87 6.35
C ARG A 91 0.55 -0.57 5.60
N SER A 92 -0.45 -1.41 5.78
CA SER A 92 -1.74 -1.25 5.13
C SER A 92 -2.82 -2.05 5.87
N VAL A 93 -4.05 -1.59 5.74
CA VAL A 93 -5.25 -2.25 6.28
C VAL A 93 -6.31 -2.22 5.18
N TRP A 94 -6.98 -3.33 4.95
CA TRP A 94 -8.07 -3.47 3.99
C TRP A 94 -9.30 -4.09 4.63
N THR A 95 -10.46 -3.55 4.35
CA THR A 95 -11.72 -4.24 4.57
C THR A 95 -11.96 -5.18 3.39
N VAL A 96 -12.26 -6.43 3.67
CA VAL A 96 -12.41 -7.48 2.65
C VAL A 96 -13.72 -8.24 2.86
N THR A 97 -14.14 -8.99 1.84
CA THR A 97 -15.29 -9.90 1.94
C THR A 97 -14.84 -11.30 2.34
N GLY A 98 -15.72 -12.07 2.96
CA GLY A 98 -15.47 -13.46 3.36
C GLY A 98 -15.52 -13.63 4.88
N ARG A 99 -14.96 -14.74 5.37
CA ARG A 99 -14.92 -15.06 6.79
C ARG A 99 -14.17 -13.99 7.59
N TYR A 100 -12.98 -13.65 7.15
CA TYR A 100 -12.22 -12.53 7.69
C TYR A 100 -12.67 -11.27 6.98
N ASN A 101 -13.06 -10.25 7.73
CA ASN A 101 -13.61 -9.00 7.18
C ASN A 101 -12.64 -7.81 7.28
N LEU A 102 -11.49 -8.01 7.93
CA LEU A 102 -10.37 -7.08 7.95
C LEU A 102 -9.06 -7.83 7.71
N THR A 103 -8.18 -7.28 6.89
CA THR A 103 -6.82 -7.79 6.72
C THR A 103 -5.82 -6.65 6.83
N SER A 104 -4.66 -6.93 7.41
CA SER A 104 -3.56 -5.97 7.44
C SER A 104 -2.26 -6.61 6.99
N MET A 105 -1.35 -5.80 6.47
CA MET A 105 0.03 -6.16 6.23
C MET A 105 0.90 -5.42 7.23
N ALA A 106 1.71 -6.17 7.98
CA ALA A 106 2.62 -5.64 8.97
C ALA A 106 4.04 -6.19 8.76
N VAL A 107 5.05 -5.46 9.27
CA VAL A 107 6.46 -5.80 9.11
C VAL A 107 7.16 -5.82 10.45
N PHE A 108 8.05 -6.79 10.65
CA PHE A 108 8.73 -7.01 11.93
C PHE A 108 10.21 -7.30 11.72
N LYS A 109 11.03 -6.90 12.71
CA LYS A 109 12.46 -7.16 12.73
C LYS A 109 12.80 -8.51 13.36
N SER A 110 11.97 -8.97 14.30
CA SER A 110 12.16 -10.24 15.01
C SER A 110 10.83 -10.94 15.34
N THR A 111 10.90 -12.20 15.70
CA THR A 111 9.75 -12.99 16.18
C THR A 111 9.22 -12.49 17.52
N GLU A 112 10.09 -11.94 18.35
CA GLU A 112 9.73 -11.34 19.66
C GLU A 112 8.87 -10.08 19.45
N GLU A 113 9.28 -9.20 18.51
CA GLU A 113 8.51 -8.00 18.15
C GLU A 113 7.13 -8.39 17.59
N PHE A 114 7.07 -9.40 16.72
CA PHE A 114 5.81 -9.92 16.20
C PHE A 114 4.92 -10.50 17.31
N SER A 115 5.49 -11.33 18.20
CA SER A 115 4.75 -11.92 19.31
C SER A 115 4.18 -10.85 20.25
N GLU A 116 4.98 -9.83 20.56
CA GLU A 116 4.54 -8.69 21.38
C GLU A 116 3.38 -7.94 20.71
N PHE A 117 3.50 -7.65 19.40
CA PHE A 117 2.44 -7.00 18.63
C PHE A 117 1.14 -7.82 18.62
N MET A 118 1.23 -9.13 18.43
CA MET A 118 0.04 -9.99 18.46
C MET A 118 -0.62 -9.99 19.83
N ARG A 119 0.16 -9.96 20.92
CA ARG A 119 -0.35 -9.99 22.28
C ARG A 119 -0.94 -8.65 22.72
N THR A 120 -0.24 -7.53 22.44
CA THR A 120 -0.57 -6.22 23.02
C THR A 120 -1.40 -5.33 22.09
N VAL A 121 -1.39 -5.59 20.81
CA VAL A 121 -2.17 -4.82 19.83
C VAL A 121 -3.32 -5.66 19.29
N VAL A 122 -3.03 -6.77 18.63
CA VAL A 122 -4.09 -7.56 18.00
C VAL A 122 -4.99 -8.24 19.03
N GLY A 123 -4.42 -8.80 20.10
CA GLY A 123 -5.17 -9.49 21.16
C GLY A 123 -6.09 -8.57 22.00
N GLU A 124 -5.81 -7.26 22.00
CA GLU A 124 -6.59 -6.26 22.73
C GLU A 124 -7.65 -5.55 21.85
N LEU A 125 -7.75 -5.92 20.55
CA LEU A 125 -8.72 -5.31 19.65
C LEU A 125 -10.16 -5.65 20.06
N ASP A 126 -10.96 -4.61 20.26
CA ASP A 126 -12.36 -4.78 20.61
C ASP A 126 -13.15 -5.41 19.44
N GLY A 127 -13.94 -6.42 19.76
CA GLY A 127 -14.75 -7.15 18.79
C GLY A 127 -13.99 -8.16 17.93
N LEU A 128 -12.73 -8.48 18.26
CA LEU A 128 -11.98 -9.55 17.60
C LEU A 128 -12.58 -10.93 17.96
N LYS A 129 -12.95 -11.69 16.93
CA LYS A 129 -13.52 -13.05 17.07
C LYS A 129 -12.50 -14.13 16.75
N SER A 130 -11.76 -13.94 15.67
CA SER A 130 -10.68 -14.84 15.27
C SER A 130 -9.60 -14.10 14.49
N VAL A 131 -8.39 -14.63 14.50
CA VAL A 131 -7.24 -14.11 13.77
C VAL A 131 -6.45 -15.25 13.15
N GLU A 132 -5.98 -15.03 11.93
CA GLU A 132 -5.05 -15.90 11.22
C GLU A 132 -3.89 -15.06 10.70
N THR A 133 -2.69 -15.63 10.74
CA THR A 133 -1.49 -14.93 10.27
C THR A 133 -0.77 -15.74 9.21
N ASN A 134 -0.27 -15.05 8.19
CA ASN A 134 0.52 -15.63 7.11
C ASN A 134 1.85 -14.88 7.02
N ILE A 135 2.97 -15.60 7.19
CA ILE A 135 4.30 -15.02 6.94
C ILE A 135 4.60 -15.13 5.45
N TYR A 136 4.86 -14.00 4.80
CA TYR A 136 5.27 -13.98 3.40
C TYR A 136 6.75 -14.35 3.29
N LEU A 137 7.04 -15.48 2.68
CA LEU A 137 8.41 -16.01 2.54
C LEU A 137 9.12 -15.32 1.37
N GLU A 138 8.41 -15.14 0.25
CA GLU A 138 8.97 -14.59 -0.97
C GLU A 138 7.91 -13.83 -1.76
N LEU A 139 8.29 -12.73 -2.41
CA LEU A 139 7.48 -12.01 -3.38
C LEU A 139 7.98 -12.32 -4.79
N ILE A 140 7.18 -13.06 -5.56
CA ILE A 140 7.48 -13.42 -6.94
C ILE A 140 6.54 -12.63 -7.86
N GLY A 141 7.09 -11.90 -8.84
CA GLY A 141 6.28 -11.24 -9.88
C GLY A 141 5.66 -9.91 -9.48
N SER A 142 6.31 -9.12 -8.62
CA SER A 142 5.89 -7.73 -8.38
C SER A 142 6.06 -6.88 -9.64
N GLN A 143 4.98 -6.22 -10.09
CA GLN A 143 5.07 -5.17 -11.13
C GLN A 143 5.61 -3.85 -10.59
N VAL A 144 5.77 -3.73 -9.28
CA VAL A 144 6.45 -2.64 -8.62
C VAL A 144 7.91 -3.04 -8.49
N LYS A 145 8.71 -2.63 -9.48
CA LYS A 145 10.16 -2.76 -9.45
C LYS A 145 10.78 -1.60 -8.69
#